data_10e85f025721a306513db984ea06af23
#
_entry.id   10e85f025721a306513db984ea06af23
#
_cell.length_a   1.000
_cell.length_b   1.000
_cell.length_c   1.000
_cell.angle_alpha   90.00
_cell.angle_beta   90.00
_cell.angle_gamma   90.00
#
_symmetry.space_group_name_H-M   'P 1'
#
loop_
_entity.id
_entity.type
_entity.pdbx_description
1 polymer ?
#
loop_
_entity_poly.entity_id
_entity_poly.type
_entity_poly.pdbx_seq_one_letter_code
_entity_poly.pdbx_strand_id
1 'polypeptide(L)'
;MRKWTMVALLGLAACTGLGSKHASGDAGTSATSGLFDGEWAACQGTTSPEECSRYVLLQRGDRICGTWFHFATGKVYAGRVIAHADSSTEARRTHVCGRRSAETDTECEDGWQRIDKPLRICKGKLSDLMRADGSCFPYYRAVRMAEDLRKALLAEPWMEDCLSGVPGDAP
;
A
#
# COMPACT_ATOMS: atom_id res chain seq x y z
N MET A 1 75.07 -8.32 15.88
CA MET A 1 75.97 -7.39 15.17
C MET A 1 75.20 -6.73 14.03
N ARG A 2 75.34 -5.44 13.92
CA ARG A 2 74.89 -4.42 12.94
C ARG A 2 73.55 -3.77 13.27
N LYS A 3 73.72 -2.73 13.84
CA LYS A 3 73.31 -1.30 13.83
C LYS A 3 73.02 -0.79 12.41
N TRP A 4 72.02 0.10 12.29
CA TRP A 4 72.00 1.34 11.51
C TRP A 4 70.56 1.83 11.47
N THR A 5 70.19 2.83 12.15
CA THR A 5 70.37 4.29 12.01
C THR A 5 69.17 4.93 11.30
N MET A 6 68.59 5.85 12.04
CA MET A 6 67.59 6.89 11.74
C MET A 6 67.68 7.49 10.34
N VAL A 7 66.52 7.90 9.79
CA VAL A 7 66.35 9.24 9.24
C VAL A 7 64.92 9.71 9.46
N ALA A 8 64.80 10.80 10.19
CA ALA A 8 63.60 11.61 10.29
C ALA A 8 63.55 12.53 9.09
N LEU A 9 62.37 12.69 8.49
CA LEU A 9 62.07 13.80 7.61
C LEU A 9 60.69 14.36 7.94
N LEU A 10 60.74 15.53 8.59
CA LEU A 10 59.61 16.46 8.69
C LEU A 10 59.32 17.02 7.30
N GLY A 11 58.09 16.98 6.92
CA GLY A 11 57.52 17.67 5.77
C GLY A 11 56.21 18.33 6.13
N LEU A 12 56.25 19.60 6.52
CA LEU A 12 55.08 20.47 6.53
C LEU A 12 54.71 20.81 5.07
N ALA A 13 53.46 20.64 4.71
CA ALA A 13 52.86 21.37 3.59
C ALA A 13 51.35 21.45 3.81
N ALA A 14 50.94 22.59 4.28
CA ALA A 14 50.05 23.56 3.65
C ALA A 14 48.62 23.04 3.29
N CYS A 15 47.72 23.57 4.10
CA CYS A 15 46.29 23.70 3.78
C CYS A 15 46.07 24.43 2.46
N THR A 16 45.32 23.84 1.56
CA THR A 16 44.50 24.63 0.64
C THR A 16 43.12 23.98 0.62
N GLY A 17 42.17 24.71 1.15
CA GLY A 17 40.78 24.41 1.00
C GLY A 17 40.37 24.54 -0.46
N LEU A 18 39.36 23.83 -0.84
CA LEU A 18 38.36 24.26 -1.84
C LEU A 18 37.32 23.17 -2.06
N GLY A 19 36.10 23.55 -1.88
CA GLY A 19 35.00 22.96 -2.64
C GLY A 19 34.31 21.74 -2.00
N SER A 20 33.57 21.96 -0.92
CA SER A 20 32.41 21.12 -0.65
C SER A 20 31.44 21.22 -1.83
N LYS A 21 31.57 20.34 -2.78
CA LYS A 21 30.44 20.01 -3.64
C LYS A 21 29.39 19.34 -2.74
N HIS A 22 28.35 20.07 -2.41
CA HIS A 22 27.09 19.50 -2.00
C HIS A 22 26.68 18.53 -3.11
N ALA A 23 26.97 17.28 -2.93
CA ALA A 23 26.21 16.22 -3.57
C ALA A 23 24.79 16.36 -2.97
N SER A 24 23.91 16.99 -3.72
CA SER A 24 22.48 16.82 -3.53
C SER A 24 22.23 15.32 -3.75
N GLY A 25 22.31 14.56 -2.67
CA GLY A 25 21.79 13.23 -2.64
C GLY A 25 20.29 13.39 -2.89
N ASP A 26 19.85 12.99 -4.07
CA ASP A 26 18.48 12.57 -4.26
C ASP A 26 18.21 11.52 -3.19
N ALA A 27 17.67 11.99 -2.08
CA ALA A 27 16.97 11.13 -1.14
C ALA A 27 15.74 10.66 -1.89
N GLY A 28 15.92 9.60 -2.68
CA GLY A 28 14.82 8.81 -3.14
C GLY A 28 14.01 8.47 -1.91
N THR A 29 12.92 9.16 -1.72
CA THR A 29 11.94 8.90 -0.68
C THR A 29 11.44 7.48 -0.98
N SER A 30 12.07 6.49 -0.37
CA SER A 30 11.48 5.15 -0.25
C SER A 30 10.15 5.39 0.44
N ALA A 31 9.10 5.43 -0.33
CA ALA A 31 7.75 5.49 0.20
C ALA A 31 7.62 4.28 1.12
N THR A 32 7.64 4.53 2.42
CA THR A 32 7.46 3.50 3.43
C THR A 32 6.10 2.88 3.14
N SER A 33 6.08 1.63 2.68
CA SER A 33 4.84 0.91 2.47
C SER A 33 4.11 0.85 3.81
N GLY A 34 2.88 1.35 3.85
CA GLY A 34 2.07 1.32 5.06
C GLY A 34 1.59 -0.10 5.38
N LEU A 35 1.07 -0.30 6.57
CA LEU A 35 0.59 -1.61 7.01
C LEU A 35 -0.58 -2.17 6.19
N PHE A 36 -1.29 -1.32 5.46
CA PHE A 36 -2.38 -1.76 4.58
C PHE A 36 -1.89 -2.20 3.19
N ASP A 37 -0.65 -1.83 2.79
CA ASP A 37 -0.07 -2.20 1.50
C ASP A 37 0.07 -3.73 1.42
N GLY A 38 -0.46 -4.32 0.37
CA GLY A 38 -0.35 -5.76 0.17
C GLY A 38 -1.57 -6.39 -0.49
N GLU A 39 -1.48 -7.70 -0.67
CA GLU A 39 -2.60 -8.54 -1.04
C GLU A 39 -3.14 -9.24 0.20
N TRP A 40 -4.45 -9.16 0.35
CA TRP A 40 -5.20 -9.71 1.48
C TRP A 40 -6.28 -10.65 0.98
N ALA A 41 -6.33 -11.87 1.48
CA ALA A 41 -7.26 -12.87 0.99
C ALA A 41 -8.01 -13.60 2.12
N ALA A 42 -9.27 -13.87 1.88
CA ALA A 42 -10.10 -14.75 2.68
C ALA A 42 -10.81 -15.71 1.71
N CYS A 43 -10.29 -16.91 1.59
CA CYS A 43 -10.84 -17.93 0.71
C CYS A 43 -11.18 -19.16 1.53
N GLN A 44 -12.34 -19.76 1.22
CA GLN A 44 -12.77 -21.03 1.76
C GLN A 44 -12.49 -22.13 0.73
N GLY A 45 -12.03 -23.27 1.20
CA GLY A 45 -11.59 -24.39 0.34
C GLY A 45 -10.10 -24.31 -0.01
N THR A 46 -9.50 -25.49 -0.18
CA THR A 46 -8.05 -25.62 -0.40
C THR A 46 -7.65 -25.84 -1.86
N THR A 47 -8.53 -26.44 -2.65
CA THR A 47 -8.23 -26.83 -4.04
C THR A 47 -9.11 -26.13 -5.06
N SER A 48 -10.31 -25.77 -4.68
CA SER A 48 -11.25 -25.00 -5.51
C SER A 48 -12.09 -24.15 -4.56
N PRO A 49 -11.72 -22.90 -4.33
CA PRO A 49 -12.43 -22.07 -3.38
C PRO A 49 -13.87 -21.86 -3.83
N GLU A 50 -14.82 -22.25 -2.98
CA GLU A 50 -16.25 -22.02 -3.19
C GLU A 50 -16.58 -20.53 -3.00
N GLU A 51 -15.83 -19.89 -2.16
CA GLU A 51 -15.92 -18.46 -1.86
C GLU A 51 -14.53 -17.88 -1.64
N CYS A 52 -14.27 -16.74 -2.24
CA CYS A 52 -13.00 -16.06 -2.09
C CYS A 52 -13.19 -14.55 -2.16
N SER A 53 -12.71 -13.86 -1.13
CA SER A 53 -12.66 -12.39 -1.11
C SER A 53 -11.21 -11.93 -1.05
N ARG A 54 -10.88 -10.89 -1.79
CA ARG A 54 -9.53 -10.31 -1.84
C ARG A 54 -9.56 -8.80 -1.84
N TYR A 55 -8.51 -8.24 -1.26
CA TYR A 55 -8.09 -6.86 -1.50
C TYR A 55 -6.66 -6.84 -2.03
N VAL A 56 -6.40 -5.97 -2.98
CA VAL A 56 -5.05 -5.60 -3.42
C VAL A 56 -4.93 -4.10 -3.18
N LEU A 57 -4.15 -3.73 -2.17
CA LEU A 57 -4.07 -2.36 -1.68
C LEU A 57 -2.65 -1.84 -1.83
N LEU A 58 -2.54 -0.57 -2.22
CA LEU A 58 -1.31 0.21 -2.18
C LEU A 58 -1.52 1.39 -1.25
N GLN A 59 -0.51 1.70 -0.44
CA GLN A 59 -0.58 2.80 0.50
C GLN A 59 0.57 3.78 0.26
N ARG A 60 0.22 5.08 0.18
CA ARG A 60 1.16 6.20 0.14
C ARG A 60 0.71 7.25 1.15
N GLY A 61 1.47 7.38 2.25
CA GLY A 61 1.04 8.22 3.38
C GLY A 61 -0.25 7.69 4.01
N ASP A 62 -1.23 8.54 4.13
CA ASP A 62 -2.58 8.20 4.63
C ASP A 62 -3.53 7.67 3.55
N ARG A 63 -3.16 7.79 2.26
CA ARG A 63 -3.97 7.30 1.15
C ARG A 63 -3.79 5.81 0.94
N ILE A 64 -4.91 5.11 0.81
CA ILE A 64 -4.98 3.68 0.50
C ILE A 64 -5.86 3.54 -0.73
N CYS A 65 -5.29 2.99 -1.80
CA CYS A 65 -5.95 2.82 -3.08
C CYS A 65 -5.82 1.38 -3.53
N GLY A 66 -6.84 0.79 -4.11
CA GLY A 66 -6.73 -0.58 -4.55
C GLY A 66 -8.00 -1.15 -5.16
N THR A 67 -7.97 -2.45 -5.32
CA THR A 67 -9.08 -3.22 -5.86
C THR A 67 -9.62 -4.19 -4.82
N TRP A 68 -10.90 -4.47 -4.92
CA TRP A 68 -11.56 -5.54 -4.20
C TRP A 68 -12.11 -6.57 -5.17
N PHE A 69 -12.21 -7.81 -4.72
CA PHE A 69 -12.72 -8.93 -5.48
C PHE A 69 -13.48 -9.85 -4.55
N HIS A 70 -14.61 -10.35 -5.03
CA HIS A 70 -15.40 -11.38 -4.33
C HIS A 70 -15.90 -12.40 -5.35
N PHE A 71 -15.66 -13.66 -5.07
CA PHE A 71 -16.17 -14.79 -5.82
C PHE A 71 -17.04 -15.64 -4.90
N ALA A 72 -18.28 -15.86 -5.27
CA ALA A 72 -19.17 -16.78 -4.56
C ALA A 72 -20.23 -17.31 -5.53
N THR A 73 -20.60 -18.58 -5.36
CA THR A 73 -21.70 -19.22 -6.12
C THR A 73 -21.58 -19.06 -7.64
N GLY A 74 -20.34 -19.14 -8.16
CA GLY A 74 -20.05 -19.01 -9.59
C GLY A 74 -20.13 -17.57 -10.13
N LYS A 75 -20.31 -16.57 -9.28
CA LYS A 75 -20.36 -15.16 -9.66
C LYS A 75 -19.09 -14.44 -9.20
N VAL A 76 -18.62 -13.53 -10.04
CA VAL A 76 -17.49 -12.67 -9.75
C VAL A 76 -18.00 -11.23 -9.59
N TYR A 77 -17.58 -10.61 -8.52
CA TYR A 77 -17.77 -9.21 -8.23
C TYR A 77 -16.38 -8.60 -8.03
N ALA A 78 -16.11 -7.47 -8.65
CA ALA A 78 -14.84 -6.79 -8.54
C ALA A 78 -15.03 -5.29 -8.70
N GLY A 79 -14.10 -4.52 -8.14
CA GLY A 79 -14.15 -3.07 -8.24
C GLY A 79 -12.94 -2.41 -7.61
N ARG A 80 -13.05 -1.11 -7.41
CA ARG A 80 -12.01 -0.24 -6.87
C ARG A 80 -12.41 0.29 -5.51
N VAL A 81 -11.43 0.60 -4.68
CA VAL A 81 -11.64 1.15 -3.34
C VAL A 81 -10.63 2.24 -3.04
N ILE A 82 -11.11 3.29 -2.39
CA ILE A 82 -10.30 4.35 -1.80
C ILE A 82 -10.55 4.38 -0.30
N ALA A 83 -9.47 4.44 0.48
CA ALA A 83 -9.55 4.60 1.91
C ALA A 83 -8.53 5.62 2.42
N HIS A 84 -8.73 6.10 3.63
CA HIS A 84 -7.81 6.95 4.37
C HIS A 84 -7.43 6.27 5.67
N ALA A 85 -6.13 6.19 5.93
CA ALA A 85 -5.60 5.72 7.19
C ALA A 85 -5.70 6.84 8.25
N ASP A 86 -6.37 6.54 9.35
CA ASP A 86 -6.44 7.41 10.53
C ASP A 86 -5.25 7.11 11.47
N SER A 87 -4.71 5.89 11.37
CA SER A 87 -3.52 5.43 12.09
C SER A 87 -2.83 4.28 11.32
N SER A 88 -1.80 3.70 11.89
CA SER A 88 -1.13 2.53 11.28
C SER A 88 -2.04 1.30 11.15
N THR A 89 -3.08 1.19 11.96
CA THR A 89 -3.97 0.01 12.01
C THR A 89 -5.45 0.33 11.77
N GLU A 90 -5.80 1.61 11.70
CA GLU A 90 -7.18 2.07 11.51
C GLU A 90 -7.25 2.88 10.23
N ALA A 91 -8.22 2.60 9.40
CA ALA A 91 -8.53 3.33 8.18
C ALA A 91 -10.04 3.33 7.93
N ARG A 92 -10.46 4.20 7.03
CA ARG A 92 -11.85 4.34 6.61
C ARG A 92 -11.95 4.28 5.10
N ARG A 93 -12.74 3.35 4.60
CA ARG A 93 -13.10 3.30 3.18
C ARG A 93 -14.07 4.43 2.89
N THR A 94 -13.71 5.31 1.98
CA THR A 94 -14.46 6.53 1.65
C THR A 94 -15.18 6.44 0.32
N HIS A 95 -14.61 5.69 -0.63
CA HIS A 95 -15.21 5.52 -1.95
C HIS A 95 -15.04 4.09 -2.43
N VAL A 96 -16.02 3.63 -3.18
CA VAL A 96 -16.03 2.32 -3.82
C VAL A 96 -16.75 2.43 -5.15
N CYS A 97 -16.33 1.63 -6.12
CA CYS A 97 -17.08 1.36 -7.34
C CYS A 97 -16.86 -0.09 -7.76
N GLY A 98 -17.67 -0.59 -8.66
CA GLY A 98 -17.51 -1.91 -9.23
C GLY A 98 -18.81 -2.58 -9.57
N ARG A 99 -18.74 -3.82 -10.02
CA ARG A 99 -19.92 -4.59 -10.36
C ARG A 99 -20.90 -4.62 -9.19
N ARG A 100 -22.15 -4.29 -9.45
CA ARG A 100 -23.22 -4.23 -8.45
C ARG A 100 -23.24 -5.46 -7.54
N SER A 101 -23.15 -5.20 -6.24
CA SER A 101 -23.03 -6.20 -5.19
C SER A 101 -23.49 -5.60 -3.86
N ALA A 102 -23.30 -6.33 -2.76
CA ALA A 102 -23.49 -5.76 -1.42
C ALA A 102 -22.50 -4.63 -1.08
N GLU A 103 -21.39 -4.49 -1.84
CA GLU A 103 -20.37 -3.45 -1.60
C GLU A 103 -20.71 -2.13 -2.29
N THR A 104 -21.31 -2.16 -3.49
CA THR A 104 -21.58 -0.96 -4.28
C THR A 104 -22.75 -1.13 -5.22
N ASP A 105 -23.44 -0.04 -5.50
CA ASP A 105 -24.49 0.08 -6.52
C ASP A 105 -23.98 0.80 -7.78
N THR A 106 -22.71 1.26 -7.79
CA THR A 106 -22.12 2.08 -8.84
C THR A 106 -21.02 1.33 -9.57
N GLU A 107 -21.17 1.13 -10.88
CA GLU A 107 -20.10 0.61 -11.73
C GLU A 107 -18.97 1.65 -11.85
N CYS A 108 -17.71 1.19 -12.04
CA CYS A 108 -16.57 2.11 -12.07
C CYS A 108 -16.56 3.06 -13.28
N GLU A 109 -17.29 2.75 -14.33
CA GLU A 109 -17.52 3.62 -15.49
C GLU A 109 -18.46 4.77 -15.18
N ASP A 110 -19.34 4.59 -14.19
CA ASP A 110 -20.30 5.60 -13.72
C ASP A 110 -19.73 6.49 -12.61
N GLY A 111 -18.50 6.21 -12.16
CA GLY A 111 -17.79 6.98 -11.14
C GLY A 111 -17.65 6.24 -9.81
N TRP A 112 -17.75 6.98 -8.71
CA TRP A 112 -17.49 6.47 -7.37
C TRP A 112 -18.71 6.65 -6.45
N GLN A 113 -19.05 5.61 -5.74
CA GLN A 113 -20.02 5.69 -4.64
C GLN A 113 -19.28 6.08 -3.36
N ARG A 114 -19.74 7.15 -2.72
CA ARG A 114 -19.23 7.54 -1.41
C ARG A 114 -19.77 6.61 -0.33
N ILE A 115 -18.89 6.12 0.53
CA ILE A 115 -19.20 5.25 1.65
C ILE A 115 -18.48 5.73 2.92
N ASP A 116 -18.85 5.16 4.06
CA ASP A 116 -18.14 5.34 5.33
C ASP A 116 -18.10 3.98 6.02
N LYS A 117 -17.11 3.18 5.67
CA LYS A 117 -16.96 1.82 6.20
C LYS A 117 -15.55 1.61 6.75
N PRO A 118 -15.39 0.84 7.85
CA PRO A 118 -14.09 0.61 8.46
C PRO A 118 -13.17 -0.22 7.56
N LEU A 119 -11.87 -0.02 7.75
CA LEU A 119 -10.81 -0.88 7.27
C LEU A 119 -9.73 -0.93 8.34
N ARG A 120 -9.42 -2.10 8.90
CA ARG A 120 -8.58 -2.22 10.09
C ARG A 120 -7.59 -3.37 9.97
N ILE A 121 -6.43 -3.22 10.61
CA ILE A 121 -5.48 -4.31 10.83
C ILE A 121 -5.66 -4.84 12.25
N CYS A 122 -6.15 -6.05 12.37
CA CYS A 122 -6.42 -6.72 13.64
C CYS A 122 -5.60 -7.99 13.76
N LYS A 123 -4.69 -8.04 14.72
CA LYS A 123 -3.83 -9.22 14.92
C LYS A 123 -3.13 -9.67 13.63
N GLY A 124 -2.62 -8.69 12.85
CA GLY A 124 -1.95 -8.95 11.57
C GLY A 124 -2.85 -9.40 10.41
N LYS A 125 -4.16 -9.23 10.54
CA LYS A 125 -5.15 -9.53 9.49
C LYS A 125 -5.95 -8.30 9.15
N LEU A 126 -6.32 -8.15 7.89
CA LEU A 126 -7.22 -7.09 7.45
C LEU A 126 -8.67 -7.43 7.82
N SER A 127 -9.41 -6.41 8.20
CA SER A 127 -10.85 -6.46 8.45
C SER A 127 -11.53 -5.28 7.78
N ASP A 128 -12.58 -5.53 7.08
CA ASP A 128 -13.49 -4.53 6.49
C ASP A 128 -14.86 -4.53 7.16
N LEU A 129 -14.99 -5.32 8.22
CA LEU A 129 -16.18 -5.46 9.03
C LEU A 129 -15.90 -5.06 10.49
N MET A 130 -16.94 -4.60 11.15
CA MET A 130 -16.95 -4.31 12.57
C MET A 130 -18.07 -5.09 13.24
N ARG A 131 -17.79 -5.68 14.39
CA ARG A 131 -18.80 -6.33 15.20
C ARG A 131 -19.68 -5.28 15.87
N ALA A 132 -20.86 -5.69 16.30
CA ALA A 132 -21.80 -4.78 16.99
C ALA A 132 -21.22 -4.13 18.26
N ASP A 133 -20.28 -4.80 18.93
CA ASP A 133 -19.55 -4.29 20.10
C ASP A 133 -18.36 -3.37 19.75
N GLY A 134 -18.19 -3.04 18.47
CA GLY A 134 -17.05 -2.23 17.98
C GLY A 134 -15.74 -3.00 17.86
N SER A 135 -15.72 -4.28 18.22
CA SER A 135 -14.50 -5.08 18.10
C SER A 135 -14.20 -5.46 16.65
N CYS A 136 -12.93 -5.68 16.39
CA CYS A 136 -12.44 -6.05 15.09
C CYS A 136 -12.73 -7.51 14.75
N PHE A 137 -13.10 -7.78 13.50
CA PHE A 137 -13.29 -9.12 12.97
C PHE A 137 -12.15 -9.46 11.99
N PRO A 138 -11.05 -10.10 12.45
CA PRO A 138 -9.90 -10.40 11.60
C PRO A 138 -10.30 -11.45 10.55
N TYR A 139 -10.42 -11.03 9.31
CA TYR A 139 -10.97 -11.86 8.23
C TYR A 139 -9.93 -12.22 7.17
N TYR A 140 -9.31 -11.21 6.55
CA TYR A 140 -8.36 -11.43 5.46
C TYR A 140 -6.96 -11.68 5.99
N ARG A 141 -6.27 -12.67 5.42
CA ARG A 141 -4.85 -12.96 5.70
C ARG A 141 -4.00 -12.26 4.65
N ALA A 142 -2.85 -11.75 5.06
CA ALA A 142 -1.83 -11.29 4.13
C ALA A 142 -1.34 -12.47 3.28
N VAL A 143 -1.27 -12.26 1.98
CA VAL A 143 -0.66 -13.18 1.01
C VAL A 143 0.47 -12.45 0.28
N ARG A 144 1.38 -13.20 -0.31
CA ARG A 144 2.45 -12.59 -1.09
C ARG A 144 1.87 -12.00 -2.38
N MET A 145 1.92 -10.69 -2.49
CA MET A 145 1.55 -10.01 -3.73
C MET A 145 2.58 -10.34 -4.82
N ALA A 146 2.08 -10.79 -5.97
CA ALA A 146 2.93 -10.99 -7.13
C ALA A 146 3.39 -9.63 -7.68
N GLU A 147 4.65 -9.55 -8.13
CA GLU A 147 5.25 -8.30 -8.61
C GLU A 147 4.57 -7.77 -9.88
N ASP A 148 4.14 -8.66 -10.75
CA ASP A 148 3.37 -8.33 -11.95
C ASP A 148 1.99 -7.77 -11.62
N LEU A 149 1.32 -8.28 -10.59
CA LEU A 149 0.06 -7.75 -10.09
C LEU A 149 0.24 -6.32 -9.56
N ARG A 150 1.29 -6.08 -8.78
CA ARG A 150 1.63 -4.73 -8.29
C ARG A 150 1.88 -3.76 -9.44
N LYS A 151 2.66 -4.18 -10.43
CA LYS A 151 2.95 -3.36 -11.62
C LYS A 151 1.69 -3.08 -12.44
N ALA A 152 0.86 -4.08 -12.65
CA ALA A 152 -0.40 -3.92 -13.36
C ALA A 152 -1.31 -2.90 -12.64
N LEU A 153 -1.43 -3.01 -11.32
CA LEU A 153 -2.24 -2.08 -10.54
C LEU A 153 -1.71 -0.63 -10.60
N LEU A 154 -0.37 -0.45 -10.51
CA LEU A 154 0.25 0.86 -10.63
C LEU A 154 0.15 1.46 -12.05
N ALA A 155 -0.06 0.64 -13.07
CA ALA A 155 -0.25 1.11 -14.45
C ALA A 155 -1.68 1.60 -14.73
N GLU A 156 -2.61 1.37 -13.82
CA GLU A 156 -3.98 1.87 -13.95
C GLU A 156 -4.01 3.41 -13.78
N PRO A 157 -4.57 4.17 -14.74
CA PRO A 157 -4.54 5.63 -14.69
C PRO A 157 -5.10 6.23 -13.40
N TRP A 158 -6.20 5.69 -12.89
CA TRP A 158 -6.84 6.16 -11.65
C TRP A 158 -6.00 5.94 -10.39
N MET A 159 -5.04 5.03 -10.43
CA MET A 159 -4.23 4.67 -9.27
C MET A 159 -3.28 5.79 -8.87
N GLU A 160 -2.59 6.42 -9.83
CA GLU A 160 -1.70 7.54 -9.54
C GLU A 160 -2.47 8.74 -9.01
N ASP A 161 -3.63 9.06 -9.59
CA ASP A 161 -4.51 10.13 -9.13
C ASP A 161 -4.97 9.86 -7.68
N CYS A 162 -5.37 8.63 -7.40
CA CYS A 162 -5.74 8.23 -6.05
C CYS A 162 -4.58 8.37 -5.07
N LEU A 163 -3.41 7.84 -5.38
CA LEU A 163 -2.24 7.84 -4.48
C LEU A 163 -1.61 9.22 -4.30
N SER A 164 -1.72 10.12 -5.28
CA SER A 164 -1.22 11.49 -5.19
C SER A 164 -2.15 12.42 -4.41
N GLY A 165 -3.38 11.99 -4.14
CA GLY A 165 -4.36 12.80 -3.44
C GLY A 165 -4.93 13.93 -4.29
N VAL A 166 -4.59 13.97 -5.58
CA VAL A 166 -5.28 14.84 -6.52
C VAL A 166 -6.72 14.33 -6.58
N PRO A 167 -7.73 15.17 -6.37
CA PRO A 167 -9.09 14.78 -6.63
C PRO A 167 -9.22 14.57 -8.15
N GLY A 168 -8.87 13.40 -8.62
CA GLY A 168 -9.39 12.92 -9.88
C GLY A 168 -10.86 12.71 -9.62
N ASP A 169 -11.66 13.67 -10.07
CA ASP A 169 -13.11 13.69 -10.06
C ASP A 169 -13.79 12.51 -9.35
N ALA A 170 -13.71 12.50 -8.01
CA ALA A 170 -14.79 11.93 -7.24
C ALA A 170 -15.89 13.01 -7.32
N PRO A 171 -16.97 12.75 -8.05
CA PRO A 171 -18.06 13.69 -8.17
C PRO A 171 -18.61 14.04 -6.80
#